data_68dfdcc3e3b70b03ee6265f64ddcc2cb
#
_entry.id   68dfdcc3e3b70b03ee6265f64ddcc2cb
#
_cell.length_a   1.000
_cell.length_b   1.000
_cell.length_c   1.000
_cell.angle_alpha   90.00
_cell.angle_beta   90.00
_cell.angle_gamma   90.00
#
_symmetry.space_group_name_H-M   'P 1'
#
loop_
_entity.id
_entity.type
_entity.pdbx_description
1 polymer ?
#
loop_
_entity_poly.entity_id
_entity_poly.type
_entity_poly.pdbx_seq_one_letter_code
_entity_poly.pdbx_strand_id
1 'polypeptide(L)'
;MERSRIIIKEHGYERNIILDDRARWTFGRKAGKWEPDISVSVAYVSRMHGEFCCINGVWMYFDRGSSNGTYVNGRILKPGIGGSVRPYVLQDGDVLCVDISAPESLEPEDISEEGLWIKYLECEDDC
;
A
#
# COMPACT_ATOMS: atom_id res chain seq x y z
N MET A 1 -14.99 -17.66 -6.06
CA MET A 1 -14.83 -16.20 -6.16
C MET A 1 -13.60 -15.78 -5.36
N GLU A 2 -12.69 -15.07 -5.98
CA GLU A 2 -11.48 -14.62 -5.30
C GLU A 2 -11.77 -13.42 -4.41
N ARG A 3 -11.06 -13.35 -3.29
CA ARG A 3 -11.07 -12.20 -2.40
C ARG A 3 -9.69 -11.60 -2.34
N SER A 4 -9.65 -10.27 -2.35
CA SER A 4 -8.41 -9.52 -2.23
C SER A 4 -8.39 -8.80 -0.89
N ARG A 5 -7.25 -8.88 -0.21
CA ARG A 5 -7.07 -8.23 1.08
C ARG A 5 -5.65 -7.73 1.23
N ILE A 6 -5.46 -6.81 2.15
CA ILE A 6 -4.13 -6.37 2.55
C ILE A 6 -3.94 -6.58 4.05
N ILE A 7 -2.72 -6.90 4.42
CA ILE A 7 -2.27 -6.94 5.81
C ILE A 7 -1.38 -5.72 5.98
N ILE A 8 -1.69 -4.88 6.97
CA ILE A 8 -0.93 -3.66 7.24
C ILE A 8 -0.25 -3.81 8.60
N LYS A 9 1.04 -3.49 8.66
CA LYS A 9 1.77 -3.44 9.94
C LYS A 9 2.38 -2.07 10.13
N GLU A 10 2.05 -1.43 11.26
CA GLU A 10 2.62 -0.17 11.71
C GLU A 10 2.77 -0.20 13.22
N HIS A 11 3.87 0.31 13.74
CA HIS A 11 4.14 0.38 15.20
C HIS A 11 3.91 -0.94 15.93
N GLY A 12 4.18 -2.07 15.26
CA GLY A 12 3.97 -3.39 15.84
C GLY A 12 2.52 -3.89 15.81
N TYR A 13 1.59 -3.09 15.32
CA TYR A 13 0.19 -3.49 15.17
C TYR A 13 -0.07 -4.02 13.78
N GLU A 14 -0.89 -5.07 13.72
CA GLU A 14 -1.30 -5.66 12.44
C GLU A 14 -2.80 -5.52 12.28
N ARG A 15 -3.24 -5.18 11.07
CA ARG A 15 -4.66 -5.22 10.73
C ARG A 15 -4.85 -5.72 9.32
N ASN A 16 -6.04 -6.28 9.08
CA ASN A 16 -6.42 -6.82 7.79
C ASN A 16 -7.58 -6.00 7.22
N ILE A 17 -7.51 -5.71 5.93
CA ILE A 17 -8.58 -4.99 5.22
C ILE A 17 -8.98 -5.80 4.01
N ILE A 18 -10.27 -6.13 3.91
CA ILE A 18 -10.85 -6.77 2.73
C ILE A 18 -11.11 -5.68 1.70
N LEU A 19 -10.44 -5.76 0.54
CA LEU A 19 -10.54 -4.72 -0.47
C LEU A 19 -11.81 -4.80 -1.32
N ASP A 20 -12.45 -5.98 -1.38
CA ASP A 20 -13.57 -6.21 -2.29
C ASP A 20 -14.85 -5.44 -1.96
N ASP A 21 -14.92 -4.84 -0.77
CA ASP A 21 -16.09 -4.06 -0.34
C ASP A 21 -16.32 -2.80 -1.18
N ARG A 22 -15.29 -2.33 -1.86
CA ARG A 22 -15.38 -1.17 -2.75
C ARG A 22 -14.26 -1.24 -3.80
N ALA A 23 -14.44 -0.53 -4.90
CA ALA A 23 -13.50 -0.60 -6.03
C ALA A 23 -12.32 0.35 -5.90
N ARG A 24 -12.36 1.30 -4.95
CA ARG A 24 -11.31 2.30 -4.77
C ARG A 24 -11.09 2.62 -3.30
N TRP A 25 -9.82 2.61 -2.90
CA TRP A 25 -9.39 2.93 -1.54
C TRP A 25 -8.28 3.95 -1.59
N THR A 26 -8.49 5.11 -0.98
CA THR A 26 -7.42 6.08 -0.78
C THR A 26 -6.55 5.61 0.39
N PHE A 27 -5.25 5.86 0.29
CA PHE A 27 -4.28 5.41 1.28
C PHE A 27 -3.36 6.56 1.65
N GLY A 28 -3.11 6.74 2.95
CA GLY A 28 -2.20 7.76 3.41
C GLY A 28 -2.21 7.95 4.91
N ARG A 29 -1.53 9.00 5.36
CA ARG A 29 -1.40 9.33 6.77
C ARG A 29 -2.56 10.24 7.21
N LYS A 30 -3.19 9.85 8.31
CA LYS A 30 -4.23 10.68 8.92
C LYS A 30 -3.60 11.95 9.47
N ALA A 31 -4.19 13.10 9.18
CA ALA A 31 -3.71 14.40 9.63
C ALA A 31 -4.84 15.40 9.80
N GLY A 32 -5.07 15.88 11.01
CA GLY A 32 -6.16 16.79 11.31
C GLY A 32 -7.51 16.20 10.92
N LYS A 33 -8.23 16.90 10.05
CA LYS A 33 -9.53 16.42 9.54
C LYS A 33 -9.40 15.51 8.32
N TRP A 34 -8.19 15.36 7.79
CA TRP A 34 -7.94 14.48 6.65
C TRP A 34 -7.82 13.04 7.11
N GLU A 35 -8.65 12.17 6.56
CA GLU A 35 -8.60 10.75 6.87
C GLU A 35 -8.84 9.95 5.57
N PRO A 36 -7.80 9.37 4.99
CA PRO A 36 -7.98 8.48 3.84
C PRO A 36 -8.70 7.19 4.25
N ASP A 37 -9.23 6.47 3.26
CA ASP A 37 -9.95 5.20 3.51
C ASP A 37 -9.08 4.20 4.27
N ILE A 38 -7.81 4.08 3.85
CA ILE A 38 -6.81 3.28 4.55
C ILE A 38 -5.87 4.27 5.20
N SER A 39 -6.09 4.56 6.48
CA SER A 39 -5.31 5.57 7.20
C SER A 39 -4.29 4.93 8.12
N VAL A 40 -3.09 5.51 8.14
CA VAL A 40 -1.98 5.10 9.00
C VAL A 40 -1.45 6.32 9.75
N SER A 41 -0.60 6.10 10.75
CA SER A 41 -0.07 7.17 11.59
C SER A 41 1.44 7.32 11.52
N VAL A 42 2.11 6.51 10.69
CA VAL A 42 3.58 6.54 10.59
C VAL A 42 4.06 7.74 9.76
N ALA A 43 5.15 8.35 10.19
CA ALA A 43 5.61 9.64 9.66
C ALA A 43 6.07 9.59 8.21
N TYR A 44 6.60 8.46 7.74
CA TYR A 44 7.14 8.37 6.38
C TYR A 44 6.07 8.27 5.30
N VAL A 45 4.83 8.02 5.69
CA VAL A 45 3.70 7.97 4.75
C VAL A 45 3.15 9.36 4.54
N SER A 46 2.98 9.76 3.28
CA SER A 46 2.38 11.04 2.93
C SER A 46 0.87 11.02 3.18
N ARG A 47 0.26 12.21 3.38
CA ARG A 47 -1.19 12.31 3.60
C ARG A 47 -1.98 11.71 2.44
N MET A 48 -1.61 12.05 1.21
CA MET A 48 -2.14 11.42 0.00
C MET A 48 -1.03 10.57 -0.60
N HIS A 49 -0.87 9.35 -0.09
CA HIS A 49 0.26 8.52 -0.49
C HIS A 49 -0.03 7.69 -1.73
N GLY A 50 -1.18 7.04 -1.76
CA GLY A 50 -1.51 6.18 -2.88
C GLY A 50 -2.97 5.79 -2.91
N GLU A 51 -3.30 4.90 -3.84
CA GLU A 51 -4.65 4.35 -3.99
C GLU A 51 -4.59 2.89 -4.40
N PHE A 52 -5.51 2.11 -3.87
CA PHE A 52 -5.79 0.75 -4.35
C PHE A 52 -7.08 0.81 -5.15
N CYS A 53 -7.04 0.35 -6.40
CA CYS A 53 -8.21 0.39 -7.30
C CYS A 53 -8.40 -0.96 -7.98
N CYS A 54 -9.65 -1.38 -8.10
CA CYS A 54 -10.02 -2.56 -8.88
C CYS A 54 -10.64 -2.11 -10.19
N ILE A 55 -10.00 -2.47 -11.29
CA ILE A 55 -10.46 -2.12 -12.64
C ILE A 55 -10.60 -3.41 -13.42
N ASN A 56 -11.82 -3.71 -13.85
CA ASN A 56 -12.14 -4.96 -14.57
C ASN A 56 -11.66 -6.21 -13.83
N GLY A 57 -11.87 -6.24 -12.51
CA GLY A 57 -11.50 -7.38 -11.68
C GLY A 57 -10.02 -7.46 -11.32
N VAL A 58 -9.22 -6.49 -11.72
CA VAL A 58 -7.77 -6.47 -11.46
C VAL A 58 -7.46 -5.39 -10.44
N TRP A 59 -6.82 -5.77 -9.34
CA TRP A 59 -6.38 -4.81 -8.32
C TRP A 59 -5.07 -4.17 -8.73
N MET A 60 -5.01 -2.85 -8.62
CA MET A 60 -3.84 -2.05 -8.96
C MET A 60 -3.53 -1.09 -7.82
N TYR A 61 -2.26 -0.76 -7.69
CA TYR A 61 -1.80 0.27 -6.77
C TYR A 61 -1.21 1.45 -7.53
N PHE A 62 -1.53 2.66 -7.07
CA PHE A 62 -1.01 3.90 -7.65
C PHE A 62 -0.33 4.70 -6.55
N ASP A 63 0.94 5.08 -6.74
CA ASP A 63 1.57 6.09 -5.89
C ASP A 63 1.12 7.46 -6.39
N ARG A 64 0.65 8.31 -5.48
CA ARG A 64 0.06 9.61 -5.83
C ARG A 64 1.04 10.76 -5.67
N GLY A 65 2.33 10.52 -5.93
CA GLY A 65 3.36 11.55 -5.79
C GLY A 65 3.84 11.71 -4.37
N SER A 66 3.91 10.61 -3.63
CA SER A 66 4.34 10.61 -2.23
C SER A 66 5.78 11.09 -2.07
N SER A 67 6.12 11.65 -0.91
CA SER A 67 7.46 12.18 -0.63
C SER A 67 8.53 11.10 -0.61
N ASN A 68 8.24 9.94 -0.04
CA ASN A 68 9.21 8.86 0.10
C ASN A 68 9.02 7.73 -0.89
N GLY A 69 7.94 7.78 -1.71
CA GLY A 69 7.63 6.74 -2.67
C GLY A 69 7.06 5.50 -2.02
N THR A 70 6.86 4.47 -2.84
CA THR A 70 6.40 3.16 -2.41
C THR A 70 7.33 2.12 -3.03
N TYR A 71 7.86 1.23 -2.20
CA TYR A 71 8.65 0.10 -2.68
C TYR A 71 7.73 -1.11 -2.83
N VAL A 72 7.78 -1.77 -3.98
CA VAL A 72 7.06 -3.02 -4.21
C VAL A 72 8.08 -4.13 -4.39
N ASN A 73 8.04 -5.10 -3.50
CA ASN A 73 9.02 -6.22 -3.48
C ASN A 73 10.46 -5.73 -3.50
N GLY A 74 10.73 -4.61 -2.79
CA GLY A 74 12.05 -4.04 -2.67
C GLY A 74 12.44 -3.05 -3.76
N ARG A 75 11.57 -2.79 -4.74
CA ARG A 75 11.84 -1.87 -5.84
C ARG A 75 10.94 -0.65 -5.76
N ILE A 76 11.52 0.55 -5.92
CA ILE A 76 10.76 1.78 -5.89
C ILE A 76 9.84 1.87 -7.12
N LEU A 77 8.59 2.26 -6.90
CA LEU A 77 7.69 2.60 -7.99
C LEU A 77 8.08 3.98 -8.50
N LYS A 78 8.45 4.07 -9.77
CA LYS A 78 8.82 5.34 -10.38
C LYS A 78 7.58 6.05 -10.91
N PRO A 79 7.50 7.38 -10.77
CA PRO A 79 6.41 8.12 -11.39
C PRO A 79 6.46 7.96 -12.90
N GLY A 80 5.30 8.11 -13.54
CA GLY A 80 5.22 8.10 -14.99
C GLY A 80 5.88 9.34 -15.59
N ILE A 81 6.15 9.26 -16.88
CA ILE A 81 6.75 10.39 -17.63
C ILE A 81 5.72 11.51 -17.73
N GLY A 82 6.17 12.76 -17.56
CA GLY A 82 5.29 13.93 -17.68
C GLY A 82 4.28 14.08 -16.56
N GLY A 83 4.57 13.50 -15.39
CA GLY A 83 3.68 13.59 -14.23
C GLY A 83 2.53 12.60 -14.26
N SER A 84 2.51 11.68 -15.23
CA SER A 84 1.49 10.64 -15.26
C SER A 84 1.68 9.64 -14.13
N VAL A 85 0.59 9.03 -13.67
CA VAL A 85 0.62 7.99 -12.65
C VAL A 85 0.69 6.64 -13.35
N ARG A 86 1.64 5.79 -12.93
CA ARG A 86 1.75 4.43 -13.45
C ARG A 86 1.05 3.48 -12.50
N PRO A 87 0.07 2.71 -12.99
CA PRO A 87 -0.52 1.67 -12.17
C PRO A 87 0.45 0.50 -12.01
N TYR A 88 0.45 -0.09 -10.82
CA TYR A 88 1.13 -1.35 -10.57
C TYR A 88 0.07 -2.44 -10.39
N VAL A 89 0.11 -3.48 -11.22
CA VAL A 89 -0.84 -4.59 -11.13
C VAL A 89 -0.40 -5.50 -9.97
N LEU A 90 -1.27 -5.58 -8.95
CA LEU A 90 -0.97 -6.35 -7.75
C LEU A 90 -1.09 -7.84 -8.01
N GLN A 91 -0.16 -8.60 -7.45
CA GLN A 91 -0.16 -10.06 -7.50
C GLN A 91 -0.12 -10.62 -6.08
N ASP A 92 -0.72 -11.79 -5.90
CA ASP A 92 -0.74 -12.45 -4.59
C ASP A 92 0.65 -12.52 -3.98
N GLY A 93 0.78 -12.08 -2.75
CA GLY A 93 2.05 -12.09 -2.03
C GLY A 93 2.91 -10.85 -2.19
N ASP A 94 2.49 -9.87 -3.00
CA ASP A 94 3.27 -8.64 -3.15
C ASP A 94 3.39 -7.90 -1.83
N VAL A 95 4.61 -7.42 -1.54
CA VAL A 95 4.91 -6.63 -0.34
C VAL A 95 5.18 -5.20 -0.76
N LEU A 96 4.40 -4.27 -0.19
CA LEU A 96 4.57 -2.83 -0.39
C LEU A 96 5.13 -2.23 0.88
N CYS A 97 6.16 -1.41 0.74
CA CYS A 97 6.80 -0.76 1.89
C CYS A 97 6.94 0.74 1.64
N VAL A 98 6.83 1.51 2.71
CA VAL A 98 7.19 2.92 2.72
C VAL A 98 8.27 3.09 3.76
N ASP A 99 9.45 3.55 3.33
CA ASP A 99 10.57 3.79 4.20
C ASP A 99 11.41 4.92 3.59
N ILE A 100 12.36 5.46 4.37
CA ILE A 100 13.25 6.52 3.88
C ILE A 100 14.36 5.98 2.97
N SER A 101 14.59 4.68 2.99
CA SER A 101 15.55 4.00 2.12
C SER A 101 14.96 2.66 1.69
N ALA A 102 15.53 2.10 0.62
CA ALA A 102 15.08 0.78 0.14
C ALA A 102 15.23 -0.26 1.26
N PRO A 103 14.21 -1.06 1.52
CA PRO A 103 14.30 -2.10 2.54
C PRO A 103 15.30 -3.17 2.12
N GLU A 104 16.10 -3.67 3.09
CA GLU A 104 17.05 -4.74 2.83
C GLU A 104 16.38 -6.10 2.75
N SER A 105 15.22 -6.24 3.38
CA SER A 105 14.42 -7.45 3.32
C SER A 105 12.94 -7.10 3.23
N LEU A 106 12.12 -8.10 2.89
CA LEU A 106 10.67 -7.93 2.78
C LEU A 106 9.95 -8.32 4.07
N GLU A 107 10.68 -8.49 5.16
CA GLU A 107 10.09 -8.82 6.45
C GLU A 107 9.66 -7.56 7.20
N PRO A 108 8.49 -7.57 7.85
CA PRO A 108 7.99 -6.37 8.52
C PRO A 108 8.89 -5.84 9.63
N GLU A 109 9.62 -6.70 10.32
CA GLU A 109 10.52 -6.28 11.40
C GLU A 109 11.75 -5.50 10.90
N ASP A 110 12.05 -5.55 9.61
CA ASP A 110 13.19 -4.83 9.04
C ASP A 110 12.82 -3.44 8.53
N ILE A 111 11.55 -3.06 8.63
CA ILE A 111 11.08 -1.74 8.24
C ILE A 111 11.29 -0.78 9.42
N SER A 112 11.69 0.46 9.13
CA SER A 112 11.92 1.49 10.15
C SER A 112 10.64 1.73 10.98
N GLU A 113 10.81 2.20 12.21
CA GLU A 113 9.68 2.43 13.12
C GLU A 113 8.60 3.34 12.51
N GLU A 114 9.01 4.39 11.79
CA GLU A 114 8.10 5.33 11.14
C GLU A 114 7.77 4.93 9.70
N GLY A 115 8.16 3.73 9.30
CA GLY A 115 7.83 3.15 8.01
C GLY A 115 6.58 2.30 8.07
N LEU A 116 6.21 1.75 6.92
CA LEU A 116 4.99 0.96 6.78
C LEU A 116 5.27 -0.30 5.97
N TRP A 117 4.62 -1.39 6.36
CA TRP A 117 4.67 -2.66 5.66
C TRP A 117 3.25 -3.09 5.31
N ILE A 118 3.04 -3.45 4.04
CA ILE A 118 1.75 -3.93 3.54
C ILE A 118 1.99 -5.18 2.72
N LYS A 119 1.16 -6.20 2.90
CA LYS A 119 1.18 -7.38 2.05
C LYS A 119 -0.18 -7.54 1.38
N TYR A 120 -0.18 -7.71 0.06
CA TYR A 120 -1.39 -7.96 -0.72
C TYR A 120 -1.58 -9.46 -0.91
N LEU A 121 -2.79 -9.93 -0.67
CA LEU A 121 -3.13 -11.35 -0.80
C LEU A 121 -4.42 -11.53 -1.57
N GLU A 122 -4.45 -12.56 -2.38
CA GLU A 122 -5.66 -13.03 -3.07
C GLU A 122 -5.99 -14.42 -2.54
N CYS A 123 -7.25 -14.63 -2.22
CA CYS A 123 -7.72 -15.90 -1.66
C CYS A 123 -8.97 -16.37 -2.38
N GLU A 124 -9.15 -17.68 -2.41
CA GLU A 124 -10.41 -18.28 -2.82
C GLU A 124 -11.49 -18.07 -1.76
N ASP A 125 -12.73 -18.41 -2.09
CA ASP A 125 -13.91 -18.13 -1.27
C ASP A 125 -13.83 -18.59 0.19
N ASP A 126 -13.07 -19.62 0.46
CA ASP A 126 -13.01 -20.24 1.79
C ASP A 126 -11.80 -19.82 2.60
N CYS A 127 -11.17 -18.74 2.23
CA CYS A 127 -10.04 -18.20 2.99
C CYS A 127 -10.45 -17.69 4.37
#